data_0809a1b9f7a209cd28e0d69c42a105f0
#
_entry.id   0809a1b9f7a209cd28e0d69c42a105f0
#
_cell.length_a   1.000
_cell.length_b   1.000
_cell.length_c   1.000
_cell.angle_alpha   90.00
_cell.angle_beta   90.00
_cell.angle_gamma   90.00
#
_symmetry.space_group_name_H-M   'P 1'
#
loop_
_entity.id
_entity.type
_entity.pdbx_description
1 polymer ?
#
loop_
_entity_poly.entity_id
_entity_poly.type
_entity_poly.pdbx_seq_one_letter_code
_entity_poly.pdbx_strand_id
1 'polypeptide(L)'
;MLTAIPLLTQNYLYNIFKFLSGLLDYTIALGVTSYLSKEVEYIPWAAALSGMGYLSRQLKRSPAYGSYKKYMRNLVDPLYNRVGYYSQSEEQPLDIFLRKLAISWSCSLGNMDCNEKTNRDYVKWMENPESNP
;
A
#
# COMPACT_ATOMS: atom_id res chain seq x y z
N MET A 1 -24.20 8.13 4.17
CA MET A 1 -24.59 6.71 4.27
C MET A 1 -23.34 5.87 4.33
N LEU A 2 -23.06 5.30 5.47
CA LEU A 2 -22.03 4.26 5.59
C LEU A 2 -22.58 3.02 4.90
N THR A 3 -22.15 2.76 3.67
CA THR A 3 -22.38 1.49 3.03
C THR A 3 -21.79 0.41 3.93
N ALA A 4 -22.58 -0.58 4.31
CA ALA A 4 -22.13 -1.68 5.16
C ALA A 4 -20.85 -2.29 4.56
N ILE A 5 -19.77 -2.25 5.33
CA ILE A 5 -18.52 -2.90 4.96
C ILE A 5 -18.83 -4.38 4.76
N PRO A 6 -18.51 -4.99 3.62
CA PRO A 6 -18.80 -6.39 3.37
C PRO A 6 -18.27 -7.27 4.51
N LEU A 7 -19.00 -8.32 4.86
CA LEU A 7 -18.62 -9.24 5.96
C LEU A 7 -17.19 -9.77 5.83
N LEU A 8 -16.72 -9.98 4.61
CA LEU A 8 -15.33 -10.38 4.32
C LEU A 8 -14.32 -9.30 4.75
N THR A 9 -14.63 -8.04 4.53
CA THR A 9 -13.77 -6.91 4.92
C THR A 9 -13.73 -6.74 6.44
N GLN A 10 -14.86 -6.98 7.15
CA GLN A 10 -14.90 -6.94 8.61
C GLN A 10 -14.06 -8.04 9.24
N ASN A 11 -14.15 -9.27 8.74
CA ASN A 11 -13.31 -10.39 9.20
C ASN A 11 -11.83 -10.11 8.91
N TYR A 12 -11.53 -9.46 7.81
CA TYR A 12 -10.19 -9.09 7.43
C TYR A 12 -9.57 -8.05 8.37
N LEU A 13 -10.31 -6.98 8.66
CA LEU A 13 -9.90 -5.93 9.62
C LEU A 13 -9.71 -6.52 11.03
N TYR A 14 -10.57 -7.43 11.44
CA TYR A 14 -10.46 -8.13 12.72
C TYR A 14 -9.18 -8.99 12.81
N ASN A 15 -8.83 -9.70 11.75
CA ASN A 15 -7.61 -10.51 11.70
C ASN A 15 -6.35 -9.64 11.68
N ILE A 16 -6.37 -8.51 10.97
CA ILE A 16 -5.27 -7.53 11.00
C ILE A 16 -5.11 -6.95 12.41
N PHE A 17 -6.21 -6.62 13.08
CA PHE A 17 -6.16 -6.12 14.46
C PHE A 17 -5.56 -7.17 15.41
N LYS A 18 -5.97 -8.42 15.31
CA LYS A 18 -5.38 -9.53 16.08
C LYS A 18 -3.88 -9.72 15.80
N PHE A 19 -3.48 -9.57 14.56
CA PHE A 19 -2.08 -9.60 14.17
C PHE A 19 -1.28 -8.47 14.84
N LEU A 20 -1.78 -7.23 14.77
CA LEU A 20 -1.15 -6.07 15.39
C LEU A 20 -1.06 -6.17 16.91
N SER A 21 -2.01 -6.86 17.55
CA SER A 21 -2.01 -7.12 18.99
C SER A 21 -1.15 -8.32 19.40
N GLY A 22 -0.47 -8.99 18.45
CA GLY A 22 0.38 -10.16 18.72
C GLY A 22 -0.39 -11.45 19.02
N LEU A 23 -1.70 -11.47 18.78
CA LEU A 23 -2.58 -12.63 19.03
C LEU A 23 -2.67 -13.60 17.85
N LEU A 24 -2.09 -13.24 16.70
CA LEU A 24 -2.14 -14.05 15.48
C LEU A 24 -0.73 -14.34 14.98
N ASP A 25 -0.49 -15.57 14.56
CA ASP A 25 0.77 -15.98 13.95
C ASP A 25 1.03 -15.24 12.63
N TYR A 26 2.29 -14.89 12.36
CA TYR A 26 2.71 -14.17 11.16
C TYR A 26 2.36 -14.90 9.85
N THR A 27 2.40 -16.23 9.85
CA THR A 27 2.06 -17.04 8.68
C THR A 27 0.59 -16.91 8.31
N ILE A 28 -0.29 -16.89 9.30
CA ILE A 28 -1.73 -16.69 9.11
C ILE A 28 -2.00 -15.26 8.62
N ALA A 29 -1.34 -14.26 9.23
CA ALA A 29 -1.48 -12.87 8.82
C ALA A 29 -1.07 -12.65 7.36
N LEU A 30 0.07 -13.21 6.94
CA LEU A 30 0.53 -13.14 5.55
C LEU A 30 -0.42 -13.89 4.60
N GLY A 31 -0.96 -15.04 5.02
CA GLY A 31 -1.97 -15.78 4.24
C GLY A 31 -3.24 -14.97 4.01
N VAL A 32 -3.70 -14.25 5.03
CA VAL A 32 -4.87 -13.36 4.94
C VAL A 32 -4.60 -12.20 3.97
N THR A 33 -3.39 -11.64 3.94
CA THR A 33 -3.07 -10.53 3.03
C THR A 33 -3.05 -10.93 1.55
N SER A 34 -3.00 -12.20 1.20
CA SER A 34 -3.11 -12.66 -0.19
C SER A 34 -4.44 -12.25 -0.85
N TYR A 35 -5.50 -12.08 -0.06
CA TYR A 35 -6.80 -11.55 -0.50
C TYR A 35 -6.67 -10.16 -1.15
N LEU A 36 -5.73 -9.33 -0.70
CA LEU A 36 -5.52 -7.98 -1.22
C LEU A 36 -5.22 -7.94 -2.71
N SER A 37 -4.73 -9.03 -3.29
CA SER A 37 -4.50 -9.11 -4.73
C SER A 37 -5.78 -8.89 -5.57
N LYS A 38 -6.95 -9.13 -4.97
CA LYS A 38 -8.28 -8.95 -5.57
C LYS A 38 -9.02 -7.72 -5.04
N GLU A 39 -8.46 -7.05 -4.04
CA GLU A 39 -9.10 -5.93 -3.39
C GLU A 39 -8.95 -4.65 -4.22
N VAL A 40 -10.01 -3.86 -4.30
CA VAL A 40 -10.06 -2.61 -5.08
C VAL A 40 -10.33 -1.38 -4.20
N GLU A 41 -10.74 -1.60 -2.95
CA GLU A 41 -11.18 -0.54 -2.05
C GLU A 41 -10.04 -0.01 -1.18
N TYR A 42 -10.08 1.29 -0.87
CA TYR A 42 -9.05 1.97 -0.07
C TYR A 42 -8.95 1.42 1.37
N ILE A 43 -10.08 1.23 2.04
CA ILE A 43 -10.10 0.93 3.50
C ILE A 43 -9.38 -0.39 3.83
N PRO A 44 -9.63 -1.52 3.14
CA PRO A 44 -8.90 -2.76 3.38
C PRO A 44 -7.39 -2.63 3.12
N TRP A 45 -7.01 -1.93 2.05
CA TRP A 45 -5.61 -1.67 1.74
C TRP A 45 -4.92 -0.83 2.80
N ALA A 46 -5.55 0.26 3.26
CA ALA A 46 -5.01 1.13 4.29
C ALA A 46 -4.78 0.39 5.61
N ALA A 47 -5.76 -0.42 6.02
CA ALA A 47 -5.65 -1.24 7.23
C ALA A 47 -4.51 -2.28 7.13
N ALA A 48 -4.45 -3.01 6.02
CA ALA A 48 -3.42 -4.02 5.80
C ALA A 48 -2.02 -3.42 5.74
N LEU A 49 -1.84 -2.35 4.97
CA LEU A 49 -0.53 -1.71 4.81
C LEU A 49 -0.05 -1.01 6.10
N SER A 50 -0.96 -0.55 6.95
CA SER A 50 -0.62 -0.09 8.30
C SER A 50 0.06 -1.19 9.12
N GLY A 51 -0.52 -2.40 9.13
CA GLY A 51 0.06 -3.58 9.79
C GLY A 51 1.39 -4.00 9.17
N MET A 52 1.47 -4.00 7.85
CA MET A 52 2.70 -4.32 7.12
C MET A 52 3.82 -3.29 7.39
N GLY A 53 3.47 -2.02 7.58
CA GLY A 53 4.43 -0.99 8.00
C GLY A 53 5.06 -1.28 9.36
N TYR A 54 4.29 -1.77 10.32
CA TYR A 54 4.81 -2.25 11.59
C TYR A 54 5.79 -3.42 11.39
N LEU A 55 5.39 -4.43 10.64
CA LEU A 55 6.22 -5.60 10.34
C LEU A 55 7.52 -5.21 9.61
N SER A 56 7.44 -4.28 8.67
CA SER A 56 8.61 -3.73 7.98
C SER A 56 9.65 -3.17 8.95
N ARG A 57 9.22 -2.41 9.95
CA ARG A 57 10.12 -1.85 10.96
C ARG A 57 10.79 -2.93 11.81
N GLN A 58 10.06 -3.97 12.18
CA GLN A 58 10.58 -5.10 12.94
C GLN A 58 11.61 -5.91 12.14
N LEU A 59 11.33 -6.15 10.86
CA LEU A 59 12.17 -6.98 10.00
C LEU A 59 13.37 -6.24 9.39
N LYS A 60 13.41 -4.91 9.43
CA LYS A 60 14.42 -4.09 8.73
C LYS A 60 15.86 -4.50 8.95
N ARG A 61 16.18 -5.03 10.13
CA ARG A 61 17.53 -5.52 10.51
C ARG A 61 17.64 -7.05 10.48
N SER A 62 16.62 -7.75 10.00
CA SER A 62 16.57 -9.20 9.92
C SER A 62 17.02 -9.70 8.55
N PRO A 63 17.64 -10.87 8.44
CA PRO A 63 17.88 -11.54 7.15
C PRO A 63 16.62 -11.78 6.34
N ALA A 64 15.46 -11.88 7.00
CA ALA A 64 14.16 -12.07 6.34
C ALA A 64 13.64 -10.81 5.61
N TYR A 65 14.26 -9.64 5.79
CA TYR A 65 13.77 -8.39 5.20
C TYR A 65 13.73 -8.42 3.67
N GLY A 66 14.69 -9.06 3.04
CA GLY A 66 14.71 -9.23 1.57
C GLY A 66 13.51 -10.01 1.05
N SER A 67 13.18 -11.12 1.69
CA SER A 67 12.01 -11.95 1.35
C SER A 67 10.71 -11.21 1.61
N TYR A 68 10.62 -10.46 2.71
CA TYR A 68 9.50 -9.59 3.02
C TYR A 68 9.29 -8.52 1.94
N LYS A 69 10.34 -7.82 1.52
CA LYS A 69 10.25 -6.82 0.44
C LYS A 69 9.77 -7.43 -0.87
N LYS A 70 10.26 -8.61 -1.23
CA LYS A 70 9.81 -9.33 -2.42
C LYS A 70 8.31 -9.66 -2.34
N TYR A 71 7.87 -10.18 -1.20
CA TYR A 71 6.45 -10.44 -0.95
C TYR A 71 5.60 -9.18 -1.12
N MET A 72 6.00 -8.08 -0.47
CA MET A 72 5.28 -6.81 -0.53
C MET A 72 5.24 -6.21 -1.94
N ARG A 73 6.30 -6.33 -2.73
CA ARG A 73 6.29 -5.93 -4.15
C ARG A 73 5.25 -6.72 -4.95
N ASN A 74 5.24 -8.03 -4.80
CA ASN A 74 4.26 -8.88 -5.50
C ASN A 74 2.82 -8.53 -5.14
N LEU A 75 2.60 -8.04 -3.93
CA LEU A 75 1.29 -7.61 -3.46
C LEU A 75 0.90 -6.20 -3.95
N VAL A 76 1.82 -5.25 -3.88
CA VAL A 76 1.55 -3.82 -4.11
C VAL A 76 1.70 -3.41 -5.58
N ASP A 77 2.63 -4.00 -6.32
CA ASP A 77 2.87 -3.61 -7.73
C ASP A 77 1.63 -3.79 -8.63
N PRO A 78 0.82 -4.85 -8.51
CA PRO A 78 -0.43 -4.94 -9.25
C PRO A 78 -1.42 -3.82 -8.92
N LEU A 79 -1.50 -3.41 -7.65
CA LEU A 79 -2.31 -2.27 -7.24
C LEU A 79 -1.80 -0.98 -7.88
N TYR A 80 -0.50 -0.71 -7.78
CA TYR A 80 0.15 0.46 -8.37
C TYR A 80 -0.11 0.54 -9.89
N ASN A 81 0.05 -0.57 -10.60
CA ASN A 81 -0.20 -0.63 -12.04
C ASN A 81 -1.66 -0.36 -12.39
N ARG A 82 -2.59 -0.78 -11.55
CA ARG A 82 -4.03 -0.57 -11.75
C ARG A 82 -4.44 0.87 -11.52
N VAL A 83 -4.00 1.49 -10.41
CA VAL A 83 -4.42 2.85 -10.05
C VAL A 83 -3.63 3.94 -10.80
N GLY A 84 -2.44 3.60 -11.30
CA GLY A 84 -1.55 4.50 -12.01
C GLY A 84 -0.86 5.51 -11.09
N TYR A 85 0.11 6.22 -11.65
CA TYR A 85 0.88 7.24 -10.93
C TYR A 85 0.22 8.61 -10.97
N TYR A 86 -0.27 9.03 -12.14
CA TYR A 86 -0.88 10.35 -12.33
C TYR A 86 -2.39 10.34 -12.03
N SER A 87 -2.89 11.49 -11.55
CA SER A 87 -4.33 11.68 -11.33
C SER A 87 -5.10 11.60 -12.65
N GLN A 88 -6.31 11.06 -12.55
CA GLN A 88 -7.27 11.03 -13.64
C GLN A 88 -8.33 12.11 -13.39
N SER A 89 -9.01 12.54 -14.45
CA SER A 89 -10.17 13.41 -14.32
C SER A 89 -11.31 12.66 -13.60
N GLU A 90 -11.99 13.34 -12.68
CA GLU A 90 -13.19 12.84 -11.99
C GLU A 90 -12.99 11.65 -11.04
N GLU A 91 -11.81 11.57 -10.38
CA GLU A 91 -11.58 10.54 -9.36
C GLU A 91 -12.39 10.80 -8.09
N GLN A 92 -12.90 9.72 -7.50
CA GLN A 92 -13.51 9.78 -6.17
C GLN A 92 -12.42 9.99 -5.09
N PRO A 93 -12.74 10.65 -3.97
CA PRO A 93 -11.76 10.92 -2.91
C PRO A 93 -11.02 9.68 -2.40
N LEU A 94 -11.70 8.55 -2.27
CA LEU A 94 -11.08 7.30 -1.81
C LEU A 94 -10.12 6.70 -2.85
N ASP A 95 -10.39 6.89 -4.15
CA ASP A 95 -9.49 6.45 -5.23
C ASP A 95 -8.18 7.27 -5.22
N ILE A 96 -8.29 8.58 -4.94
CA ILE A 96 -7.12 9.44 -4.75
C ILE A 96 -6.26 8.95 -3.58
N PHE A 97 -6.87 8.60 -2.45
CA PHE A 97 -6.15 8.08 -1.30
C PHE A 97 -5.53 6.71 -1.59
N LEU A 98 -6.25 5.83 -2.29
CA LEU A 98 -5.73 4.52 -2.70
C LEU A 98 -4.51 4.67 -3.63
N ARG A 99 -4.56 5.58 -4.60
CA ARG A 99 -3.43 5.86 -5.49
C ARG A 99 -2.23 6.38 -4.72
N LYS A 100 -2.41 7.38 -3.84
CA LYS A 100 -1.33 7.90 -2.99
C LYS A 100 -0.69 6.81 -2.13
N LEU A 101 -1.50 5.94 -1.57
CA LEU A 101 -1.05 4.80 -0.78
C LEU A 101 -0.21 3.83 -1.62
N ALA A 102 -0.70 3.46 -2.81
CA ALA A 102 0.00 2.58 -3.74
C ALA A 102 1.34 3.17 -4.20
N ILE A 103 1.38 4.46 -4.56
CA ILE A 103 2.61 5.17 -4.93
C ILE A 103 3.61 5.14 -3.79
N SER A 104 3.21 5.54 -2.59
CA SER A 104 4.07 5.58 -1.41
C SER A 104 4.73 4.24 -1.13
N TRP A 105 3.95 3.17 -1.17
CA TRP A 105 4.47 1.82 -0.93
C TRP A 105 5.33 1.30 -2.07
N SER A 106 4.90 1.44 -3.33
CA SER A 106 5.68 0.97 -4.49
C SER A 106 7.04 1.66 -4.59
N CYS A 107 7.08 2.99 -4.44
CA CYS A 107 8.35 3.72 -4.45
C CYS A 107 9.26 3.28 -3.28
N SER A 108 8.72 3.14 -2.06
CA SER A 108 9.51 2.73 -0.89
C SER A 108 10.04 1.29 -0.99
N LEU A 109 9.34 0.43 -1.70
CA LEU A 109 9.76 -0.93 -1.98
C LEU A 109 10.76 -1.04 -3.13
N GLY A 110 11.05 0.08 -3.83
CA GLY A 110 12.03 0.17 -4.90
C GLY A 110 11.48 -0.17 -6.29
N ASN A 111 10.19 0.08 -6.53
CA ASN A 111 9.63 0.03 -7.87
C ASN A 111 10.30 1.09 -8.76
N MET A 112 10.96 0.66 -9.85
CA MET A 112 11.77 1.53 -10.70
C MET A 112 10.93 2.58 -11.40
N ASP A 113 9.80 2.21 -11.99
CA ASP A 113 8.89 3.14 -12.67
C ASP A 113 8.39 4.23 -11.72
N CYS A 114 8.00 3.83 -10.50
CA CYS A 114 7.58 4.77 -9.46
C CYS A 114 8.70 5.76 -9.10
N ASN A 115 9.90 5.27 -8.86
CA ASN A 115 11.04 6.10 -8.47
C ASN A 115 11.49 7.04 -9.60
N GLU A 116 11.48 6.58 -10.84
CA GLU A 116 11.80 7.42 -12.00
C GLU A 116 10.80 8.56 -12.19
N LYS A 117 9.51 8.26 -12.08
CA LYS A 117 8.44 9.29 -12.17
C LYS A 117 8.56 10.31 -11.04
N THR A 118 8.74 9.84 -9.80
CA THR A 118 8.90 10.70 -8.64
C THR A 118 10.13 11.61 -8.76
N ASN A 119 11.26 11.05 -9.20
CA ASN A 119 12.48 11.84 -9.40
C ASN A 119 12.30 12.89 -10.50
N ARG A 120 11.64 12.53 -11.59
CA ARG A 120 11.35 13.48 -12.69
C ARG A 120 10.47 14.64 -12.22
N ASP A 121 9.42 14.33 -11.44
CA ASP A 121 8.51 15.37 -10.95
C ASP A 121 9.20 16.25 -9.89
N TYR A 122 10.05 15.66 -9.05
CA TYR A 122 10.86 16.39 -8.09
C TYR A 122 11.83 17.36 -8.77
N VAL A 123 12.54 16.92 -9.83
CA VAL A 123 13.45 17.77 -10.60
C VAL A 123 12.69 18.94 -11.23
N LYS A 124 11.55 18.70 -11.87
CA LYS A 124 10.71 19.76 -12.43
C LYS A 124 10.27 20.77 -11.37
N TRP A 125 9.88 20.29 -10.19
CA TRP A 125 9.51 21.15 -9.09
C TRP A 125 10.68 22.01 -8.62
N MET A 126 11.88 21.44 -8.50
CA MET A 126 13.10 22.17 -8.12
C MET A 126 13.50 23.25 -9.14
N GLU A 127 13.30 22.99 -10.43
CA GLU A 127 13.60 23.95 -11.50
C GLU A 127 12.62 25.13 -11.52
N ASN A 128 11.38 24.93 -11.16
CA ASN A 128 10.35 25.97 -11.15
C ASN A 128 9.30 25.74 -10.05
N PRO A 129 9.65 25.98 -8.78
CA PRO A 129 8.75 25.70 -7.64
C PRO A 129 7.50 26.60 -7.63
N GLU A 130 7.58 27.81 -8.18
CA GLU A 130 6.46 28.74 -8.19
C GLU A 130 5.33 28.32 -9.14
N SER A 131 5.64 27.58 -10.19
CA SER A 131 4.64 27.04 -11.12
C SER A 131 4.02 25.71 -10.66
N ASN A 132 4.54 25.13 -9.57
CA ASN A 132 4.13 23.84 -9.03
C ASN A 132 3.96 23.94 -7.50
N PRO A 133 2.96 24.69 -7.03
CA PRO A 133 2.71 24.89 -5.59
C PRO A 133 2.30 23.60 -4.86
#